data_808feca1c25594664318085e8a9ecbcc
#
_entry.id   808feca1c25594664318085e8a9ecbcc
#
_cell.length_a   1.000
_cell.length_b   1.000
_cell.length_c   1.000
_cell.angle_alpha   90.00
_cell.angle_beta   90.00
_cell.angle_gamma   90.00
#
_symmetry.space_group_name_H-M   'P 1'
#
loop_
_entity.id
_entity.type
_entity.pdbx_description
1 polymer ?
#
loop_
_entity_poly.entity_id
_entity_poly.type
_entity_poly.pdbx_seq_one_letter_code
_entity_poly.pdbx_strand_id
1 'polypeptide(L)'
;ERLHLTKSMSRTLLGCGAAAAVAASFNAPIAGALFAHEVIVGHFALSAFAPIVISSVVGTIVSRAYYGDYPAFTVSEYAIESIEQFPAVIGLGVCCGILAIIFMKSIAVSQDKFSKLMGPEWIRPAVAGFLVGLIALGFPQVMGVGYDATDLALKGEFTLAILVALVIFKTLATAISLGGGFGGGVFTPSIMIGAMLGGAYGLIITGIFPNLNIDPGAFTVIGMGGLAAAVLGAPVSTTLIIFELTDDYPLTIAVMVSVVISSLIAKQFVGGSFFKWQLERSGYDLEGGFEAALLRGIPVSQLTLPSDDTVVIGAGVQQVRNKLQTSKTGELFVLRDDTQLYGTITLSDLSEIAFDHDVDNLINAGDIA
;
A
#
# COMPACT_ATOMS: atom_id res chain seq x y z
N GLU A 1 -22.90 5.10 3.67
CA GLU A 1 -24.28 4.78 3.17
C GLU A 1 -25.30 5.83 3.64
N ARG A 2 -25.32 6.26 4.92
CA ARG A 2 -26.29 7.24 5.43
C ARG A 2 -26.12 8.68 4.85
N LEU A 3 -24.93 9.04 4.42
CA LEU A 3 -24.61 10.39 3.93
C LEU A 3 -24.66 10.52 2.40
N HIS A 4 -24.96 9.45 1.66
CA HIS A 4 -25.00 9.43 0.18
C HIS A 4 -23.79 10.07 -0.50
N LEU A 5 -22.58 9.88 0.09
CA LEU A 5 -21.33 10.44 -0.43
C LEU A 5 -20.89 9.71 -1.70
N THR A 6 -20.25 10.44 -2.60
CA THR A 6 -19.59 9.82 -3.76
C THR A 6 -18.42 8.93 -3.31
N LYS A 7 -18.06 7.94 -4.11
CA LYS A 7 -16.92 7.04 -3.81
C LYS A 7 -15.62 7.81 -3.58
N SER A 8 -15.40 8.89 -4.36
CA SER A 8 -14.23 9.77 -4.22
C SER A 8 -14.23 10.48 -2.85
N MET A 9 -15.36 11.10 -2.45
CA MET A 9 -15.47 11.76 -1.15
C MET A 9 -15.28 10.78 0.02
N SER A 10 -15.87 9.60 -0.06
CA SER A 10 -15.71 8.56 0.98
C SER A 10 -14.25 8.15 1.15
N ARG A 11 -13.50 8.02 0.05
CA ARG A 11 -12.07 7.71 0.06
C ARG A 11 -11.24 8.85 0.66
N THR A 12 -11.55 10.10 0.30
CA THR A 12 -10.90 11.28 0.89
C THR A 12 -11.14 11.37 2.39
N LEU A 13 -12.38 11.15 2.86
CA LEU A 13 -12.70 11.14 4.29
C LEU A 13 -12.00 10.03 5.05
N LEU A 14 -11.88 8.83 4.45
CA LEU A 14 -11.09 7.74 5.03
C LEU A 14 -9.61 8.14 5.15
N GLY A 15 -9.06 8.80 4.11
CA GLY A 15 -7.72 9.37 4.13
C GLY A 15 -7.54 10.42 5.22
N CYS A 16 -8.51 11.32 5.41
CA CYS A 16 -8.50 12.31 6.50
C CYS A 16 -8.42 11.64 7.88
N GLY A 17 -9.24 10.62 8.11
CA GLY A 17 -9.21 9.87 9.38
C GLY A 17 -7.88 9.16 9.62
N ALA A 18 -7.33 8.51 8.59
CA ALA A 18 -6.04 7.84 8.69
C ALA A 18 -4.89 8.84 8.91
N ALA A 19 -4.89 9.98 8.19
CA ALA A 19 -3.89 11.04 8.37
C ALA A 19 -3.90 11.59 9.80
N ALA A 20 -5.09 11.94 10.31
CA ALA A 20 -5.23 12.44 11.68
C ALA A 20 -4.78 11.42 12.72
N ALA A 21 -5.11 10.15 12.54
CA ALA A 21 -4.72 9.08 13.47
C ALA A 21 -3.20 8.88 13.51
N VAL A 22 -2.54 8.79 12.33
CA VAL A 22 -1.08 8.63 12.25
C VAL A 22 -0.38 9.87 12.80
N ALA A 23 -0.82 11.07 12.39
CA ALA A 23 -0.25 12.33 12.84
C ALA A 23 -0.34 12.52 14.35
N ALA A 24 -1.49 12.20 14.94
CA ALA A 24 -1.70 12.27 16.38
C ALA A 24 -0.87 11.23 17.16
N SER A 25 -0.72 10.01 16.62
CA SER A 25 0.01 8.92 17.28
C SER A 25 1.51 9.13 17.31
N PHE A 26 2.08 9.72 16.23
CA PHE A 26 3.51 9.91 16.08
C PHE A 26 3.98 11.35 16.26
N ASN A 27 3.05 12.29 16.51
CA ASN A 27 3.32 13.73 16.53
C ASN A 27 3.96 14.22 15.20
N ALA A 28 3.57 13.61 14.08
CA ALA A 28 4.18 13.74 12.76
C ALA A 28 3.13 14.14 11.69
N PRO A 29 2.75 15.45 11.61
CA PRO A 29 1.67 15.88 10.72
C PRO A 29 1.98 15.77 9.22
N ILE A 30 3.22 16.02 8.80
CA ILE A 30 3.61 15.93 7.37
C ILE A 30 3.57 14.47 6.94
N ALA A 31 4.19 13.61 7.72
CA ALA A 31 4.22 12.18 7.43
C ALA A 31 2.83 11.55 7.51
N GLY A 32 1.98 11.94 8.45
CA GLY A 32 0.60 11.47 8.55
C GLY A 32 -0.23 11.80 7.31
N ALA A 33 -0.09 13.03 6.78
CA ALA A 33 -0.76 13.44 5.54
C ALA A 33 -0.27 12.61 4.34
N LEU A 34 1.05 12.43 4.19
CA LEU A 34 1.63 11.65 3.10
C LEU A 34 1.32 10.16 3.21
N PHE A 35 1.27 9.62 4.43
CA PHE A 35 0.83 8.24 4.67
C PHE A 35 -0.58 7.98 4.13
N ALA A 36 -1.50 8.91 4.39
CA ALA A 36 -2.85 8.77 3.87
C ALA A 36 -2.89 8.78 2.34
N HIS A 37 -2.07 9.61 1.68
CA HIS A 37 -1.96 9.63 0.22
C HIS A 37 -1.31 8.36 -0.34
N GLU A 38 -0.22 7.91 0.28
CA GLU A 38 0.58 6.78 -0.20
C GLU A 38 -0.14 5.43 0.00
N VAL A 39 -0.78 5.23 1.17
CA VAL A 39 -1.33 3.92 1.57
C VAL A 39 -2.85 3.83 1.35
N ILE A 40 -3.60 4.91 1.65
CA ILE A 40 -5.07 4.86 1.67
C ILE A 40 -5.67 5.34 0.36
N VAL A 41 -5.25 6.53 -0.10
CA VAL A 41 -5.79 7.14 -1.32
C VAL A 41 -5.16 6.51 -2.57
N GLY A 42 -3.87 6.16 -2.51
CA GLY A 42 -3.13 5.53 -3.60
C GLY A 42 -2.75 6.49 -4.74
N HIS A 43 -3.03 7.79 -4.59
CA HIS A 43 -2.64 8.82 -5.55
C HIS A 43 -2.51 10.19 -4.87
N PHE A 44 -1.73 11.09 -5.46
CA PHE A 44 -1.49 12.45 -4.96
C PHE A 44 -2.36 13.49 -5.70
N ALA A 45 -3.69 13.29 -5.68
CA ALA A 45 -4.61 14.27 -6.30
C ALA A 45 -4.74 15.52 -5.41
N LEU A 46 -4.62 16.71 -6.03
CA LEU A 46 -4.68 18.00 -5.34
C LEU A 46 -6.00 18.23 -4.60
N SER A 47 -7.11 17.69 -5.13
CA SER A 47 -8.44 17.79 -4.53
C SER A 47 -8.57 17.06 -3.19
N ALA A 48 -7.80 15.96 -2.98
CA ALA A 48 -7.77 15.23 -1.72
C ALA A 48 -6.70 15.77 -0.76
N PHE A 49 -5.70 16.50 -1.28
CA PHE A 49 -4.54 16.92 -0.50
C PHE A 49 -4.91 17.89 0.62
N ALA A 50 -5.63 18.98 0.32
CA ALA A 50 -5.97 20.00 1.31
C ALA A 50 -6.78 19.45 2.50
N PRO A 51 -7.89 18.70 2.32
CA PRO A 51 -8.63 18.16 3.47
C PRO A 51 -7.81 17.15 4.28
N ILE A 52 -6.93 16.36 3.66
CA ILE A 52 -6.08 15.40 4.35
C ILE A 52 -5.03 16.10 5.20
N VAL A 53 -4.35 17.14 4.66
CA VAL A 53 -3.37 17.94 5.40
C VAL A 53 -4.02 18.67 6.58
N ILE A 54 -5.18 19.31 6.36
CA ILE A 54 -5.92 19.98 7.44
C ILE A 54 -6.26 18.99 8.56
N SER A 55 -6.76 17.79 8.18
CA SER A 55 -7.12 16.75 9.14
C SER A 55 -5.91 16.24 9.94
N SER A 56 -4.76 16.07 9.27
CA SER A 56 -3.49 15.70 9.90
C SER A 56 -3.03 16.73 10.93
N VAL A 57 -3.00 17.98 10.53
CA VAL A 57 -2.58 19.10 11.41
C VAL A 57 -3.53 19.25 12.59
N VAL A 58 -4.85 19.23 12.37
CA VAL A 58 -5.84 19.29 13.45
C VAL A 58 -5.71 18.13 14.41
N GLY A 59 -5.50 16.90 13.89
CA GLY A 59 -5.26 15.72 14.72
C GLY A 59 -4.04 15.89 15.63
N THR A 60 -2.93 16.40 15.09
CA THR A 60 -1.71 16.70 15.86
C THR A 60 -1.96 17.79 16.91
N ILE A 61 -2.62 18.89 16.55
CA ILE A 61 -2.93 19.98 17.49
C ILE A 61 -3.77 19.47 18.67
N VAL A 62 -4.80 18.67 18.39
CA VAL A 62 -5.65 18.09 19.46
C VAL A 62 -4.83 17.15 20.34
N SER A 63 -3.99 16.30 19.75
CA SER A 63 -3.10 15.40 20.50
C SER A 63 -2.15 16.17 21.40
N ARG A 64 -1.47 17.21 20.86
CA ARG A 64 -0.57 18.10 21.64
C ARG A 64 -1.28 18.85 22.75
N ALA A 65 -2.48 19.33 22.51
CA ALA A 65 -3.26 20.05 23.50
C ALA A 65 -3.66 19.18 24.69
N TYR A 66 -3.83 17.86 24.48
CA TYR A 66 -4.28 16.93 25.52
C TYR A 66 -3.13 16.19 26.21
N TYR A 67 -2.14 15.73 25.44
CA TYR A 67 -1.02 14.92 25.92
C TYR A 67 0.29 15.71 26.07
N GLY A 68 0.37 16.92 25.55
CA GLY A 68 1.61 17.71 25.47
C GLY A 68 2.36 17.48 24.14
N ASP A 69 3.35 18.32 23.90
CA ASP A 69 4.20 18.25 22.70
C ASP A 69 5.40 17.35 22.97
N TYR A 70 5.15 16.06 23.04
CA TYR A 70 6.18 15.05 23.23
C TYR A 70 6.31 14.19 21.96
N PRO A 71 7.55 13.91 21.50
CA PRO A 71 7.76 12.93 20.43
C PRO A 71 7.33 11.53 20.90
N ALA A 72 6.90 10.68 19.97
CA ALA A 72 6.50 9.32 20.29
C ALA A 72 7.65 8.45 20.81
N PHE A 73 8.89 8.81 20.49
CA PHE A 73 10.11 8.14 20.94
C PHE A 73 11.14 9.19 21.36
N THR A 74 11.89 8.92 22.44
CA THR A 74 13.02 9.75 22.85
C THR A 74 14.27 9.32 22.08
N VAL A 75 14.56 10.03 21.00
CA VAL A 75 15.74 9.80 20.17
C VAL A 75 16.88 10.66 20.69
N SER A 76 18.00 10.04 21.07
CA SER A 76 19.24 10.76 21.39
C SER A 76 19.88 11.30 20.10
N GLU A 77 20.83 12.23 20.21
CA GLU A 77 21.63 12.66 19.06
C GLU A 77 22.47 11.49 18.54
N TYR A 78 22.01 10.83 17.49
CA TYR A 78 22.73 9.76 16.81
C TYR A 78 23.36 10.31 15.54
N ALA A 79 24.65 10.07 15.33
CA ALA A 79 25.33 10.55 14.14
C ALA A 79 25.73 9.40 13.22
N ILE A 80 25.46 9.54 11.93
CA ILE A 80 26.14 8.81 10.87
C ILE A 80 27.29 9.69 10.39
N GLU A 81 28.50 9.41 10.90
CA GLU A 81 29.65 10.28 10.73
C GLU A 81 30.40 10.06 9.42
N SER A 82 30.28 8.88 8.81
CA SER A 82 31.09 8.53 7.64
C SER A 82 30.33 7.74 6.55
N ILE A 83 30.76 7.95 5.31
CA ILE A 83 30.30 7.19 4.14
C ILE A 83 30.63 5.69 4.26
N GLU A 84 31.65 5.33 5.04
CA GLU A 84 32.06 3.94 5.26
C GLU A 84 31.02 3.11 6.02
N GLN A 85 30.04 3.74 6.69
CA GLN A 85 28.94 3.07 7.39
C GLN A 85 27.82 2.65 6.43
N PHE A 86 27.71 3.23 5.21
CA PHE A 86 26.61 2.92 4.28
C PHE A 86 26.54 1.45 3.82
N PRO A 87 27.63 0.71 3.60
CA PRO A 87 27.55 -0.72 3.34
C PRO A 87 26.82 -1.50 4.46
N ALA A 88 27.00 -1.12 5.72
CA ALA A 88 26.29 -1.72 6.85
C ALA A 88 24.80 -1.33 6.83
N VAL A 89 24.46 -0.09 6.45
CA VAL A 89 23.07 0.36 6.28
C VAL A 89 22.37 -0.43 5.15
N ILE A 90 23.07 -0.66 4.03
CA ILE A 90 22.56 -1.51 2.92
C ILE A 90 22.28 -2.94 3.42
N GLY A 91 23.22 -3.51 4.19
CA GLY A 91 23.05 -4.84 4.79
C GLY A 91 21.85 -4.91 5.73
N LEU A 92 21.63 -3.88 6.58
CA LEU A 92 20.43 -3.79 7.40
C LEU A 92 19.15 -3.69 6.57
N GLY A 93 19.16 -2.91 5.47
CA GLY A 93 18.03 -2.82 4.54
C GLY A 93 17.65 -4.18 3.96
N VAL A 94 18.64 -5.01 3.60
CA VAL A 94 18.41 -6.40 3.15
C VAL A 94 17.77 -7.24 4.25
N CYS A 95 18.31 -7.17 5.48
CA CYS A 95 17.75 -7.89 6.62
C CYS A 95 16.30 -7.46 6.92
N CYS A 96 16.02 -6.16 6.88
CA CYS A 96 14.65 -5.62 7.02
C CYS A 96 13.70 -6.15 5.93
N GLY A 97 14.13 -6.18 4.67
CA GLY A 97 13.33 -6.72 3.57
C GLY A 97 12.99 -8.20 3.74
N ILE A 98 13.97 -9.01 4.14
CA ILE A 98 13.77 -10.45 4.42
C ILE A 98 12.83 -10.63 5.61
N LEU A 99 13.05 -9.90 6.70
CA LEU A 99 12.19 -10.01 7.89
C LEU A 99 10.75 -9.52 7.61
N ALA A 100 10.57 -8.49 6.76
CA ALA A 100 9.24 -8.05 6.34
C ALA A 100 8.47 -9.17 5.63
N ILE A 101 9.12 -9.91 4.73
CA ILE A 101 8.52 -11.07 4.05
C ILE A 101 8.14 -12.16 5.05
N ILE A 102 9.03 -12.49 5.99
CA ILE A 102 8.77 -13.48 7.05
C ILE A 102 7.59 -13.03 7.90
N PHE A 103 7.56 -11.77 8.32
CA PHE A 103 6.50 -11.20 9.14
C PHE A 103 5.14 -11.26 8.43
N MET A 104 5.04 -10.80 7.19
CA MET A 104 3.80 -10.83 6.41
C MET A 104 3.32 -12.27 6.19
N LYS A 105 4.21 -13.18 5.80
CA LYS A 105 3.87 -14.60 5.61
C LYS A 105 3.47 -15.29 6.92
N SER A 106 4.08 -14.94 8.06
CA SER A 106 3.71 -15.51 9.37
C SER A 106 2.27 -15.17 9.75
N ILE A 107 1.81 -13.94 9.46
CA ILE A 107 0.42 -13.52 9.67
C ILE A 107 -0.51 -14.37 8.79
N ALA A 108 -0.19 -14.53 7.51
CA ALA A 108 -1.01 -15.32 6.60
C ALA A 108 -1.12 -16.79 7.01
N VAL A 109 0.00 -17.41 7.36
CA VAL A 109 0.02 -18.80 7.84
C VAL A 109 -0.81 -18.93 9.13
N SER A 110 -0.71 -17.94 10.02
CA SER A 110 -1.52 -17.90 11.25
C SER A 110 -3.01 -17.80 10.93
N GLN A 111 -3.42 -16.91 10.03
CA GLN A 111 -4.81 -16.78 9.57
C GLN A 111 -5.34 -18.10 9.00
N ASP A 112 -4.56 -18.78 8.16
CA ASP A 112 -4.94 -20.07 7.58
C ASP A 112 -5.11 -21.17 8.63
N LYS A 113 -4.24 -21.19 9.65
CA LYS A 113 -4.34 -22.16 10.74
C LYS A 113 -5.55 -21.89 11.61
N PHE A 114 -5.79 -20.64 11.99
CA PHE A 114 -6.95 -20.28 12.82
C PHE A 114 -8.28 -20.42 12.06
N SER A 115 -8.31 -20.18 10.75
CA SER A 115 -9.53 -20.39 9.94
C SER A 115 -9.99 -21.84 9.93
N LYS A 116 -9.05 -22.79 10.06
CA LYS A 116 -9.32 -24.24 10.12
C LYS A 116 -9.70 -24.73 11.52
N LEU A 117 -9.63 -23.89 12.53
CA LEU A 117 -9.98 -24.27 13.89
C LEU A 117 -11.50 -24.49 13.97
N MET A 118 -11.91 -25.73 14.30
CA MET A 118 -13.31 -26.10 14.42
C MET A 118 -13.91 -25.50 15.72
N GLY A 119 -15.13 -25.01 15.63
CA GLY A 119 -15.87 -24.45 16.78
C GLY A 119 -16.44 -23.06 16.49
N PRO A 120 -17.11 -22.46 17.51
CA PRO A 120 -17.65 -21.10 17.39
C PRO A 120 -16.55 -20.07 17.12
N GLU A 121 -16.87 -19.00 16.39
CA GLU A 121 -15.90 -17.99 15.97
C GLU A 121 -15.16 -17.30 17.13
N TRP A 122 -15.81 -17.17 18.30
CA TRP A 122 -15.21 -16.60 19.50
C TRP A 122 -14.10 -17.44 20.13
N ILE A 123 -13.97 -18.72 19.80
CA ILE A 123 -12.88 -19.58 20.28
C ILE A 123 -11.54 -19.16 19.70
N ARG A 124 -11.51 -18.66 18.46
CA ARG A 124 -10.26 -18.25 17.79
C ARG A 124 -9.52 -17.16 18.55
N PRO A 125 -10.16 -16.01 18.91
CA PRO A 125 -9.46 -15.00 19.71
C PRO A 125 -9.14 -15.49 21.14
N ALA A 126 -9.96 -16.35 21.75
CA ALA A 126 -9.64 -16.89 23.07
C ALA A 126 -8.37 -17.74 23.08
N VAL A 127 -8.19 -18.63 22.08
CA VAL A 127 -6.98 -19.43 21.93
C VAL A 127 -5.79 -18.53 21.58
N ALA A 128 -5.95 -17.56 20.67
CA ALA A 128 -4.89 -16.63 20.33
C ALA A 128 -4.44 -15.79 21.53
N GLY A 129 -5.39 -15.28 22.32
CA GLY A 129 -5.09 -14.51 23.54
C GLY A 129 -4.36 -15.36 24.58
N PHE A 130 -4.75 -16.62 24.75
CA PHE A 130 -4.05 -17.54 25.65
C PHE A 130 -2.59 -17.77 25.19
N LEU A 131 -2.36 -18.02 23.89
CA LEU A 131 -1.00 -18.22 23.36
C LEU A 131 -0.14 -16.97 23.49
N VAL A 132 -0.69 -15.80 23.19
CA VAL A 132 0.03 -14.52 23.38
C VAL A 132 0.30 -14.25 24.84
N GLY A 133 -0.63 -14.59 25.74
CA GLY A 133 -0.44 -14.52 27.19
C GLY A 133 0.71 -15.39 27.68
N LEU A 134 0.85 -16.61 27.15
CA LEU A 134 2.00 -17.48 27.47
C LEU A 134 3.33 -16.87 27.03
N ILE A 135 3.37 -16.25 25.84
CA ILE A 135 4.58 -15.54 25.37
C ILE A 135 4.90 -14.36 26.29
N ALA A 136 3.87 -13.61 26.72
CA ALA A 136 4.01 -12.43 27.56
C ALA A 136 4.49 -12.74 28.97
N LEU A 137 4.28 -13.95 29.49
CA LEU A 137 4.83 -14.37 30.78
C LEU A 137 6.37 -14.40 30.75
N GLY A 138 6.98 -14.78 29.63
CA GLY A 138 8.44 -14.76 29.47
C GLY A 138 8.99 -13.44 28.93
N PHE A 139 8.21 -12.78 28.07
CA PHE A 139 8.60 -11.55 27.37
C PHE A 139 7.46 -10.51 27.45
N PRO A 140 7.27 -9.83 28.58
CA PRO A 140 6.19 -8.85 28.75
C PRO A 140 6.27 -7.68 27.77
N GLN A 141 7.46 -7.40 27.21
CA GLN A 141 7.70 -6.36 26.21
C GLN A 141 6.94 -6.58 24.89
N VAL A 142 6.45 -7.81 24.62
CA VAL A 142 5.63 -8.06 23.41
C VAL A 142 4.23 -7.52 23.52
N MET A 143 3.77 -7.18 24.72
CA MET A 143 2.41 -6.64 24.96
C MET A 143 2.28 -5.21 24.40
N GLY A 144 1.05 -4.88 24.05
CA GLY A 144 0.69 -3.54 23.56
C GLY A 144 1.38 -3.14 22.25
N VAL A 145 1.50 -1.84 22.03
CA VAL A 145 2.08 -1.24 20.81
C VAL A 145 3.61 -1.35 20.77
N GLY A 146 4.27 -1.44 21.93
CA GLY A 146 5.72 -1.65 22.04
C GLY A 146 6.55 -0.37 22.11
N TYR A 147 5.95 0.78 22.45
CA TYR A 147 6.69 2.06 22.55
C TYR A 147 7.78 2.00 23.62
N ASP A 148 7.43 1.54 24.83
CA ASP A 148 8.40 1.43 25.93
C ASP A 148 9.60 0.54 25.56
N ALA A 149 9.33 -0.60 24.92
CA ALA A 149 10.40 -1.50 24.50
C ALA A 149 11.26 -0.88 23.39
N THR A 150 10.66 -0.12 22.49
CA THR A 150 11.38 0.61 21.43
C THR A 150 12.26 1.69 22.03
N ASP A 151 11.77 2.43 23.02
CA ASP A 151 12.53 3.47 23.72
C ASP A 151 13.73 2.89 24.49
N LEU A 152 13.54 1.74 25.16
CA LEU A 152 14.64 1.01 25.79
C LEU A 152 15.69 0.50 24.78
N ALA A 153 15.25 0.05 23.60
CA ALA A 153 16.17 -0.36 22.54
C ALA A 153 16.98 0.82 21.99
N LEU A 154 16.33 1.97 21.81
CA LEU A 154 16.99 3.22 21.40
C LEU A 154 18.05 3.64 22.41
N LYS A 155 17.79 3.52 23.71
CA LYS A 155 18.75 3.80 24.78
C LYS A 155 19.86 2.77 24.93
N GLY A 156 19.82 1.67 24.16
CA GLY A 156 20.82 0.59 24.23
C GLY A 156 20.74 -0.27 25.50
N GLU A 157 19.59 -0.27 26.19
CA GLU A 157 19.40 -1.00 27.45
C GLU A 157 19.22 -2.52 27.26
N PHE A 158 19.01 -2.99 26.03
CA PHE A 158 18.83 -4.40 25.72
C PHE A 158 20.12 -5.08 25.27
N THR A 159 20.35 -6.28 25.78
CA THR A 159 21.40 -7.15 25.25
C THR A 159 21.00 -7.74 23.90
N LEU A 160 22.00 -8.16 23.10
CA LEU A 160 21.78 -8.81 21.81
C LEU A 160 20.79 -9.98 21.90
N ALA A 161 20.87 -10.80 22.94
CA ALA A 161 19.98 -11.95 23.13
C ALA A 161 18.51 -11.52 23.31
N ILE A 162 18.26 -10.45 24.06
CA ILE A 162 16.91 -9.90 24.27
C ILE A 162 16.37 -9.31 22.98
N LEU A 163 17.19 -8.54 22.25
CA LEU A 163 16.78 -7.94 20.96
C LEU A 163 16.35 -9.02 19.96
N VAL A 164 17.16 -10.07 19.78
CA VAL A 164 16.85 -11.19 18.88
C VAL A 164 15.60 -11.94 19.36
N ALA A 165 15.46 -12.19 20.64
CA ALA A 165 14.27 -12.82 21.21
C ALA A 165 13.01 -11.98 20.94
N LEU A 166 13.07 -10.65 21.12
CA LEU A 166 11.94 -9.76 20.87
C LEU A 166 11.57 -9.69 19.39
N VAL A 167 12.51 -9.74 18.45
CA VAL A 167 12.21 -9.87 17.01
C VAL A 167 11.34 -11.11 16.77
N ILE A 168 11.72 -12.25 17.33
CA ILE A 168 11.01 -13.52 17.12
C ILE A 168 9.65 -13.51 17.82
N PHE A 169 9.61 -13.19 19.12
CA PHE A 169 8.39 -13.30 19.90
C PHE A 169 7.36 -12.21 19.58
N LYS A 170 7.78 -10.98 19.21
CA LYS A 170 6.86 -9.95 18.73
C LYS A 170 6.26 -10.32 17.38
N THR A 171 7.07 -10.86 16.46
CA THR A 171 6.58 -11.38 15.18
C THR A 171 5.54 -12.48 15.40
N LEU A 172 5.81 -13.44 16.27
CA LEU A 172 4.87 -14.53 16.59
C LEU A 172 3.61 -14.02 17.28
N ALA A 173 3.75 -13.16 18.29
CA ALA A 173 2.59 -12.60 19.02
C ALA A 173 1.67 -11.81 18.10
N THR A 174 2.24 -11.00 17.20
CA THR A 174 1.45 -10.24 16.21
C THR A 174 0.76 -11.18 15.21
N ALA A 175 1.49 -12.18 14.69
CA ALA A 175 0.92 -13.15 13.76
C ALA A 175 -0.22 -13.97 14.40
N ILE A 176 -0.07 -14.40 15.65
CA ILE A 176 -1.09 -15.13 16.40
C ILE A 176 -2.29 -14.23 16.67
N SER A 177 -2.09 -12.98 17.11
CA SER A 177 -3.17 -12.04 17.40
C SER A 177 -4.02 -11.76 16.15
N LEU A 178 -3.39 -11.33 15.06
CA LEU A 178 -4.10 -11.03 13.81
C LEU A 178 -4.70 -12.28 13.16
N GLY A 179 -4.00 -13.42 13.24
CA GLY A 179 -4.51 -14.71 12.78
C GLY A 179 -5.71 -15.20 13.56
N GLY A 180 -5.72 -14.97 14.86
CA GLY A 180 -6.81 -15.34 15.76
C GLY A 180 -8.03 -14.42 15.71
N GLY A 181 -7.99 -13.36 14.89
CA GLY A 181 -9.15 -12.46 14.69
C GLY A 181 -9.18 -11.25 15.61
N PHE A 182 -8.09 -10.91 16.29
CA PHE A 182 -8.01 -9.62 16.99
C PHE A 182 -8.02 -8.46 15.98
N GLY A 183 -8.76 -7.41 16.31
CA GLY A 183 -8.63 -6.13 15.61
C GLY A 183 -7.28 -5.50 15.93
N GLY A 184 -6.56 -5.05 14.89
CA GLY A 184 -5.26 -4.40 15.05
C GLY A 184 -4.61 -4.11 13.71
N GLY A 185 -3.44 -3.45 13.78
CA GLY A 185 -2.63 -3.09 12.62
C GLY A 185 -1.24 -3.70 12.66
N VAL A 186 -0.58 -3.67 11.52
CA VAL A 186 0.80 -4.15 11.36
C VAL A 186 1.82 -3.03 11.51
N PHE A 187 1.39 -1.77 11.57
CA PHE A 187 2.28 -0.61 11.55
C PHE A 187 3.19 -0.57 12.78
N THR A 188 2.61 -0.36 13.97
CA THR A 188 3.39 -0.24 15.20
C THR A 188 4.20 -1.50 15.54
N PRO A 189 3.68 -2.73 15.36
CA PRO A 189 4.50 -3.91 15.48
C PRO A 189 5.70 -3.94 14.54
N SER A 190 5.56 -3.47 13.30
CA SER A 190 6.70 -3.43 12.37
C SER A 190 7.78 -2.43 12.78
N ILE A 191 7.40 -1.28 13.34
CA ILE A 191 8.34 -0.32 13.91
C ILE A 191 9.14 -0.97 15.05
N MET A 192 8.46 -1.60 16.03
CA MET A 192 9.13 -2.25 17.15
C MET A 192 10.04 -3.39 16.68
N ILE A 193 9.56 -4.29 15.83
CA ILE A 193 10.37 -5.40 15.32
C ILE A 193 11.59 -4.86 14.55
N GLY A 194 11.39 -3.78 13.76
CA GLY A 194 12.47 -3.10 13.06
C GLY A 194 13.51 -2.48 13.98
N ALA A 195 13.07 -1.85 15.09
CA ALA A 195 13.95 -1.34 16.13
C ALA A 195 14.81 -2.44 16.74
N MET A 196 14.18 -3.55 17.13
CA MET A 196 14.90 -4.69 17.71
C MET A 196 15.92 -5.31 16.74
N LEU A 197 15.53 -5.45 15.45
CA LEU A 197 16.44 -5.93 14.41
C LEU A 197 17.60 -4.96 14.19
N GLY A 198 17.31 -3.67 14.08
CA GLY A 198 18.32 -2.62 13.87
C GLY A 198 19.32 -2.55 15.00
N GLY A 199 18.84 -2.56 16.27
CA GLY A 199 19.70 -2.60 17.45
C GLY A 199 20.56 -3.86 17.53
N ALA A 200 19.97 -5.04 17.27
CA ALA A 200 20.71 -6.30 17.21
C ALA A 200 21.79 -6.29 16.12
N TYR A 201 21.44 -5.82 14.93
CA TYR A 201 22.37 -5.69 13.81
C TYR A 201 23.49 -4.70 14.13
N GLY A 202 23.16 -3.52 14.69
CA GLY A 202 24.14 -2.52 15.12
C GLY A 202 25.16 -3.08 16.10
N LEU A 203 24.71 -3.82 17.13
CA LEU A 203 25.60 -4.49 18.10
C LEU A 203 26.51 -5.53 17.43
N ILE A 204 25.98 -6.32 16.48
CA ILE A 204 26.77 -7.33 15.76
C ILE A 204 27.85 -6.65 14.92
N ILE A 205 27.49 -5.62 14.14
CA ILE A 205 28.43 -4.93 13.25
C ILE A 205 29.50 -4.19 14.05
N THR A 206 29.13 -3.53 15.15
CA THR A 206 30.10 -2.90 16.06
C THR A 206 31.11 -3.92 16.63
N GLY A 207 30.65 -5.13 16.94
CA GLY A 207 31.52 -6.20 17.41
C GLY A 207 32.47 -6.74 16.34
N ILE A 208 32.06 -6.78 15.08
CA ILE A 208 32.87 -7.28 13.94
C ILE A 208 33.80 -6.18 13.39
N PHE A 209 33.32 -4.95 13.33
CA PHE A 209 34.04 -3.80 12.75
C PHE A 209 34.11 -2.62 13.75
N PRO A 210 34.89 -2.73 14.83
CA PRO A 210 34.99 -1.68 15.86
C PRO A 210 35.46 -0.32 15.29
N ASN A 211 36.24 -0.36 14.22
CA ASN A 211 36.83 0.84 13.58
C ASN A 211 35.77 1.70 12.82
N LEU A 212 34.59 1.17 12.54
CA LEU A 212 33.56 1.92 11.83
C LEU A 212 32.80 2.91 12.72
N ASN A 213 33.08 2.92 14.01
CA ASN A 213 32.45 3.82 15.00
C ASN A 213 30.91 3.86 14.88
N ILE A 214 30.30 2.69 14.78
CA ILE A 214 28.87 2.52 14.57
C ILE A 214 28.13 2.77 15.88
N ASP A 215 27.11 3.63 15.84
CA ASP A 215 26.17 3.80 16.92
C ASP A 215 25.00 2.81 16.78
N PRO A 216 24.83 1.84 17.71
CA PRO A 216 23.71 0.89 17.66
C PRO A 216 22.33 1.57 17.72
N GLY A 217 22.22 2.74 18.37
CA GLY A 217 20.99 3.54 18.42
C GLY A 217 20.59 4.07 17.04
N ALA A 218 21.56 4.56 16.25
CA ALA A 218 21.30 4.96 14.86
C ALA A 218 20.77 3.79 14.02
N PHE A 219 21.36 2.61 14.16
CA PHE A 219 20.91 1.41 13.47
C PHE A 219 19.53 0.93 13.95
N THR A 220 19.19 1.17 15.21
CA THR A 220 17.82 0.94 15.73
C THR A 220 16.80 1.79 14.97
N VAL A 221 17.07 3.09 14.80
CA VAL A 221 16.20 4.01 14.04
C VAL A 221 16.10 3.62 12.55
N ILE A 222 17.23 3.26 11.93
CA ILE A 222 17.26 2.82 10.53
C ILE A 222 16.43 1.54 10.34
N GLY A 223 16.51 0.61 11.28
CA GLY A 223 15.72 -0.61 11.30
C GLY A 223 14.22 -0.35 11.45
N MET A 224 13.82 0.59 12.31
CA MET A 224 12.42 1.04 12.46
C MET A 224 11.84 1.46 11.10
N GLY A 225 12.52 2.37 10.42
CA GLY A 225 12.09 2.86 9.10
C GLY A 225 12.10 1.77 8.04
N GLY A 226 13.20 1.01 7.95
CA GLY A 226 13.39 -0.02 6.93
C GLY A 226 12.34 -1.12 6.97
N LEU A 227 12.04 -1.66 8.16
CA LEU A 227 11.03 -2.73 8.28
C LEU A 227 9.60 -2.19 8.09
N ALA A 228 9.27 -1.07 8.70
CA ALA A 228 7.93 -0.49 8.59
C ALA A 228 7.61 -0.13 7.13
N ALA A 229 8.52 0.49 6.40
CA ALA A 229 8.35 0.82 4.99
C ALA A 229 8.09 -0.41 4.12
N ALA A 230 8.86 -1.48 4.33
CA ALA A 230 8.73 -2.73 3.58
C ALA A 230 7.39 -3.45 3.84
N VAL A 231 6.91 -3.43 5.09
CA VAL A 231 5.62 -4.05 5.47
C VAL A 231 4.45 -3.23 4.97
N LEU A 232 4.49 -1.91 5.11
CA LEU A 232 3.37 -1.04 4.73
C LEU A 232 3.32 -0.76 3.23
N GLY A 233 4.45 -0.87 2.52
CA GLY A 233 4.58 -0.40 1.15
C GLY A 233 4.53 1.12 1.05
N ALA A 234 5.07 1.81 2.06
CA ALA A 234 4.99 3.25 2.26
C ALA A 234 6.39 3.87 2.50
N PRO A 235 7.29 3.82 1.51
CA PRO A 235 8.66 4.28 1.69
C PRO A 235 8.78 5.78 1.96
N VAL A 236 7.96 6.62 1.32
CA VAL A 236 8.04 8.07 1.46
C VAL A 236 7.55 8.51 2.84
N SER A 237 6.34 8.11 3.21
CA SER A 237 5.75 8.50 4.49
C SER A 237 6.51 7.94 5.68
N THR A 238 7.01 6.69 5.60
CA THR A 238 7.79 6.09 6.68
C THR A 238 9.12 6.83 6.89
N THR A 239 9.81 7.21 5.80
CA THR A 239 11.02 8.04 5.91
C THR A 239 10.73 9.36 6.59
N LEU A 240 9.61 10.01 6.23
CA LEU A 240 9.23 11.29 6.84
C LEU A 240 8.75 11.15 8.29
N ILE A 241 8.12 10.04 8.68
CA ILE A 241 7.84 9.75 10.09
C ILE A 241 9.15 9.75 10.89
N ILE A 242 10.17 9.05 10.39
CA ILE A 242 11.46 8.99 11.08
C ILE A 242 12.12 10.38 11.11
N PHE A 243 12.04 11.15 10.03
CA PHE A 243 12.55 12.52 10.00
C PHE A 243 11.84 13.44 11.02
N GLU A 244 10.51 13.43 11.06
CA GLU A 244 9.76 14.23 12.04
C GLU A 244 9.97 13.76 13.50
N LEU A 245 10.38 12.50 13.71
CA LEU A 245 10.70 11.97 15.03
C LEU A 245 12.13 12.32 15.50
N THR A 246 13.08 12.43 14.57
CA THR A 246 14.51 12.57 14.90
C THR A 246 15.04 13.98 14.69
N ASP A 247 14.41 14.74 13.79
CA ASP A 247 14.88 16.04 13.28
C ASP A 247 16.36 15.99 12.79
N ASP A 248 16.82 14.81 12.36
CA ASP A 248 18.19 14.54 11.92
C ASP A 248 18.22 14.21 10.43
N TYR A 249 18.82 15.10 9.63
CA TYR A 249 18.89 14.96 8.20
C TYR A 249 19.90 13.86 7.75
N PRO A 250 21.15 13.79 8.26
CA PRO A 250 22.09 12.70 7.96
C PRO A 250 21.53 11.31 8.26
N LEU A 251 20.89 11.13 9.42
CA LEU A 251 20.25 9.86 9.80
C LEU A 251 19.10 9.54 8.83
N THR A 252 18.32 10.54 8.43
CA THR A 252 17.23 10.35 7.46
C THR A 252 17.73 9.83 6.11
N ILE A 253 18.88 10.29 5.63
CA ILE A 253 19.48 9.77 4.38
C ILE A 253 19.80 8.28 4.52
N ALA A 254 20.35 7.84 5.63
CA ALA A 254 20.62 6.43 5.87
C ALA A 254 19.33 5.61 5.98
N VAL A 255 18.31 6.15 6.65
CA VAL A 255 16.97 5.54 6.68
C VAL A 255 16.41 5.38 5.26
N MET A 256 16.52 6.40 4.40
CA MET A 256 16.08 6.31 2.99
C MET A 256 16.74 5.14 2.25
N VAL A 257 18.04 4.95 2.41
CA VAL A 257 18.78 3.84 1.78
C VAL A 257 18.20 2.49 2.24
N SER A 258 18.06 2.29 3.54
CA SER A 258 17.48 1.06 4.10
C SER A 258 16.03 0.84 3.65
N VAL A 259 15.23 1.90 3.65
CA VAL A 259 13.81 1.90 3.24
C VAL A 259 13.66 1.50 1.76
N VAL A 260 14.48 2.06 0.88
CA VAL A 260 14.42 1.73 -0.56
C VAL A 260 14.77 0.25 -0.78
N ILE A 261 15.86 -0.22 -0.18
CA ILE A 261 16.33 -1.59 -0.35
C ILE A 261 15.29 -2.59 0.20
N SER A 262 14.83 -2.37 1.42
CA SER A 262 13.85 -3.26 2.07
C SER A 262 12.52 -3.30 1.31
N SER A 263 12.05 -2.14 0.83
CA SER A 263 10.81 -2.03 0.05
C SER A 263 10.92 -2.70 -1.32
N LEU A 264 12.08 -2.59 -2.01
CA LEU A 264 12.32 -3.30 -3.27
C LEU A 264 12.30 -4.80 -3.08
N ILE A 265 12.93 -5.32 -2.02
CA ILE A 265 12.92 -6.74 -1.69
C ILE A 265 11.50 -7.21 -1.39
N ALA A 266 10.76 -6.50 -0.54
CA ALA A 266 9.39 -6.86 -0.21
C ALA A 266 8.48 -6.83 -1.45
N LYS A 267 8.63 -5.83 -2.32
CA LYS A 267 7.87 -5.70 -3.58
C LYS A 267 8.11 -6.89 -4.51
N GLN A 268 9.35 -7.36 -4.64
CA GLN A 268 9.70 -8.46 -5.51
C GLN A 268 9.07 -9.80 -5.07
N PHE A 269 8.90 -10.04 -3.77
CA PHE A 269 8.48 -11.34 -3.24
C PHE A 269 7.03 -11.39 -2.73
N VAL A 270 6.41 -10.24 -2.40
CA VAL A 270 5.08 -10.17 -1.76
C VAL A 270 4.15 -9.14 -2.42
N GLY A 271 4.62 -8.45 -3.49
CA GLY A 271 3.78 -7.45 -4.19
C GLY A 271 3.79 -6.06 -3.54
N GLY A 272 4.63 -5.80 -2.53
CA GLY A 272 5.01 -4.46 -2.05
C GLY A 272 4.32 -4.00 -0.77
N SER A 273 3.05 -4.25 -0.54
CA SER A 273 2.32 -3.79 0.66
C SER A 273 1.55 -4.94 1.29
N PHE A 274 1.62 -5.03 2.62
CA PHE A 274 0.81 -5.99 3.38
C PHE A 274 -0.69 -5.86 3.06
N PHE A 275 -1.19 -4.63 2.98
CA PHE A 275 -2.61 -4.38 2.74
C PHE A 275 -3.04 -4.82 1.32
N LYS A 276 -2.24 -4.48 0.31
CA LYS A 276 -2.48 -4.89 -1.07
C LYS A 276 -2.44 -6.41 -1.19
N TRP A 277 -1.39 -7.03 -0.67
CA TRP A 277 -1.23 -8.48 -0.67
C TRP A 277 -2.36 -9.23 0.05
N GLN A 278 -2.86 -8.69 1.18
CA GLN A 278 -3.99 -9.26 1.90
C GLN A 278 -5.29 -9.19 1.09
N LEU A 279 -5.53 -8.09 0.37
CA LEU A 279 -6.69 -7.93 -0.52
C LEU A 279 -6.61 -8.88 -1.72
N GLU A 280 -5.46 -8.98 -2.37
CA GLU A 280 -5.22 -9.93 -3.47
C GLU A 280 -5.46 -11.38 -3.02
N ARG A 281 -4.98 -11.72 -1.82
CA ARG A 281 -5.24 -13.04 -1.22
C ARG A 281 -6.71 -13.28 -0.90
N SER A 282 -7.48 -12.23 -0.64
CA SER A 282 -8.94 -12.30 -0.44
C SER A 282 -9.72 -12.35 -1.76
N GLY A 283 -9.03 -12.43 -2.91
CA GLY A 283 -9.65 -12.58 -4.23
C GLY A 283 -9.92 -11.25 -4.96
N TYR A 284 -9.44 -10.12 -4.44
CA TYR A 284 -9.55 -8.82 -5.13
C TYR A 284 -8.35 -8.63 -6.06
N ASP A 285 -8.59 -8.55 -7.37
CA ASP A 285 -7.56 -8.19 -8.34
C ASP A 285 -7.35 -6.67 -8.32
N LEU A 286 -6.15 -6.24 -7.92
CA LEU A 286 -5.75 -4.84 -7.82
C LEU A 286 -4.74 -4.43 -8.91
N GLU A 287 -4.47 -5.29 -9.89
CA GLU A 287 -3.59 -4.95 -11.01
C GLU A 287 -4.22 -3.82 -11.86
N GLY A 288 -3.48 -2.75 -12.07
CA GLY A 288 -3.94 -1.55 -12.79
C GLY A 288 -4.69 -0.53 -11.92
N GLY A 289 -4.70 -0.72 -10.59
CA GLY A 289 -5.40 0.17 -9.65
C GLY A 289 -6.88 -0.16 -9.47
N PHE A 290 -7.50 0.52 -8.50
CA PHE A 290 -8.90 0.27 -8.14
C PHE A 290 -9.89 0.53 -9.29
N GLU A 291 -9.60 1.49 -10.18
CA GLU A 291 -10.44 1.81 -11.33
C GLU A 291 -10.40 0.70 -12.38
N ALA A 292 -9.21 0.14 -12.64
CA ALA A 292 -9.08 -0.99 -13.56
C ALA A 292 -9.75 -2.26 -13.01
N ALA A 293 -9.68 -2.51 -11.70
CA ALA A 293 -10.38 -3.61 -11.06
C ALA A 293 -11.91 -3.47 -11.16
N LEU A 294 -12.43 -2.24 -11.05
CA LEU A 294 -13.86 -1.96 -11.27
C LEU A 294 -14.27 -2.20 -12.72
N LEU A 295 -13.45 -1.74 -13.68
CA LEU A 295 -13.73 -1.92 -15.12
C LEU A 295 -13.68 -3.40 -15.52
N ARG A 296 -12.73 -4.17 -14.98
CA ARG A 296 -12.66 -5.62 -15.23
C ARG A 296 -13.85 -6.40 -14.66
N GLY A 297 -14.51 -5.87 -13.62
CA GLY A 297 -15.70 -6.48 -13.03
C GLY A 297 -17.00 -6.20 -13.82
N ILE A 298 -16.98 -5.30 -14.81
CA ILE A 298 -18.14 -4.99 -15.63
C ILE A 298 -18.11 -5.88 -16.89
N PRO A 299 -19.03 -6.84 -17.03
CA PRO A 299 -19.08 -7.65 -18.24
C PRO A 299 -19.44 -6.77 -19.44
N VAL A 300 -18.82 -7.03 -20.59
CA VAL A 300 -19.04 -6.28 -21.83
C VAL A 300 -20.54 -6.23 -22.18
N SER A 301 -21.29 -7.29 -21.86
CA SER A 301 -22.74 -7.35 -22.07
C SER A 301 -23.55 -6.25 -21.33
N GLN A 302 -23.00 -5.63 -20.27
CA GLN A 302 -23.65 -4.50 -19.60
C GLN A 302 -23.32 -3.15 -20.25
N LEU A 303 -22.29 -3.12 -21.10
CA LEU A 303 -21.85 -1.93 -21.83
C LEU A 303 -22.35 -1.92 -23.26
N THR A 304 -22.82 -3.06 -23.77
CA THR A 304 -23.39 -3.15 -25.12
C THR A 304 -24.75 -2.48 -25.13
N LEU A 305 -24.88 -1.46 -25.98
CA LEU A 305 -26.16 -0.86 -26.31
C LEU A 305 -26.67 -1.55 -27.58
N PRO A 306 -27.99 -1.82 -27.70
CA PRO A 306 -28.57 -2.21 -28.96
C PRO A 306 -28.29 -1.09 -29.96
N SER A 307 -27.67 -1.40 -31.07
CA SER A 307 -27.43 -0.44 -32.13
C SER A 307 -28.29 -0.81 -33.32
N ASP A 308 -29.13 0.15 -33.76
CA ASP A 308 -29.88 0.06 -34.99
C ASP A 308 -29.02 0.51 -36.21
N ASP A 309 -27.77 0.88 -35.96
CA ASP A 309 -26.82 1.38 -36.96
C ASP A 309 -26.17 0.22 -37.76
N THR A 310 -27.03 -0.57 -38.40
CA THR A 310 -26.63 -1.73 -39.22
C THR A 310 -27.04 -1.54 -40.68
N VAL A 311 -26.22 -2.03 -41.60
CA VAL A 311 -26.54 -2.10 -43.03
C VAL A 311 -26.16 -3.48 -43.55
N VAL A 312 -26.92 -3.97 -44.54
CA VAL A 312 -26.57 -5.22 -45.23
C VAL A 312 -25.44 -4.99 -46.24
N ILE A 313 -24.61 -6.01 -46.44
CA ILE A 313 -23.42 -5.96 -47.29
C ILE A 313 -23.70 -5.41 -48.71
N GLY A 314 -24.88 -5.66 -49.26
CA GLY A 314 -25.31 -5.16 -50.58
C GLY A 314 -25.94 -3.78 -50.60
N ALA A 315 -25.97 -3.06 -49.47
CA ALA A 315 -26.55 -1.72 -49.42
C ALA A 315 -25.73 -0.72 -50.25
N GLY A 316 -26.40 0.07 -51.11
CA GLY A 316 -25.72 1.08 -51.91
C GLY A 316 -25.18 2.24 -51.08
N VAL A 317 -24.18 2.94 -51.61
CA VAL A 317 -23.45 4.06 -50.94
C VAL A 317 -24.40 5.14 -50.44
N GLN A 318 -25.47 5.47 -51.18
CA GLN A 318 -26.44 6.46 -50.75
C GLN A 318 -27.17 6.06 -49.46
N GLN A 319 -27.51 4.79 -49.32
CA GLN A 319 -28.11 4.26 -48.09
C GLN A 319 -27.14 4.29 -46.93
N VAL A 320 -25.87 3.98 -47.16
CA VAL A 320 -24.80 4.05 -46.20
C VAL A 320 -24.59 5.49 -45.70
N ARG A 321 -24.53 6.48 -46.64
CA ARG A 321 -24.42 7.91 -46.30
C ARG A 321 -25.59 8.38 -45.41
N ASN A 322 -26.82 8.08 -45.80
CA ASN A 322 -27.99 8.50 -45.05
C ASN A 322 -28.04 7.91 -43.64
N LYS A 323 -27.73 6.63 -43.50
CA LYS A 323 -27.68 5.99 -42.20
C LYS A 323 -26.54 6.53 -41.34
N LEU A 324 -25.35 6.74 -41.90
CA LEU A 324 -24.19 7.26 -41.17
C LEU A 324 -24.43 8.69 -40.65
N GLN A 325 -25.17 9.55 -41.44
CA GLN A 325 -25.54 10.89 -41.00
C GLN A 325 -26.55 10.90 -39.83
N THR A 326 -27.34 9.85 -39.68
CA THR A 326 -28.33 9.71 -38.61
C THR A 326 -27.83 8.84 -37.45
N SER A 327 -26.69 8.17 -37.62
CA SER A 327 -26.04 7.37 -36.58
C SER A 327 -25.61 8.22 -35.40
N LYS A 328 -25.85 7.73 -34.18
CA LYS A 328 -25.44 8.36 -32.94
C LYS A 328 -23.96 8.09 -32.61
N THR A 329 -23.43 7.00 -33.13
CA THR A 329 -22.04 6.56 -32.90
C THR A 329 -21.08 7.06 -33.97
N GLY A 330 -21.58 7.44 -35.14
CA GLY A 330 -20.77 7.77 -36.32
C GLY A 330 -20.16 6.54 -37.01
N GLU A 331 -20.64 5.34 -36.66
CA GLU A 331 -20.20 4.06 -37.20
C GLU A 331 -21.42 3.24 -37.63
N LEU A 332 -21.30 2.49 -38.75
CA LEU A 332 -22.28 1.53 -39.20
C LEU A 332 -21.66 0.12 -39.19
N PHE A 333 -22.42 -0.84 -38.72
CA PHE A 333 -22.03 -2.26 -38.74
C PHE A 333 -22.59 -2.89 -40.02
N VAL A 334 -21.72 -3.42 -40.87
CA VAL A 334 -22.10 -4.14 -42.10
C VAL A 334 -22.34 -5.59 -41.76
N LEU A 335 -23.55 -6.07 -42.08
CA LEU A 335 -23.99 -7.44 -41.81
C LEU A 335 -24.11 -8.25 -43.10
N ARG A 336 -23.66 -9.51 -43.01
CA ARG A 336 -23.98 -10.55 -44.00
C ARG A 336 -25.21 -11.30 -43.48
N ASP A 337 -26.27 -11.38 -44.31
CA ASP A 337 -27.50 -12.12 -43.99
C ASP A 337 -28.17 -11.73 -42.65
N ASP A 338 -28.16 -10.45 -42.31
CA ASP A 338 -28.75 -9.81 -41.10
C ASP A 338 -28.23 -10.30 -39.74
N THR A 339 -27.28 -11.24 -39.70
CA THR A 339 -26.84 -11.86 -38.45
C THR A 339 -25.33 -11.87 -38.25
N GLN A 340 -24.55 -11.88 -39.31
CA GLN A 340 -23.10 -12.00 -39.23
C GLN A 340 -22.43 -10.66 -39.55
N LEU A 341 -21.63 -10.17 -38.60
CA LEU A 341 -20.80 -8.97 -38.80
C LEU A 341 -19.76 -9.25 -39.91
N TYR A 342 -19.76 -8.40 -40.95
CA TYR A 342 -18.79 -8.44 -42.04
C TYR A 342 -17.68 -7.41 -41.84
N GLY A 343 -18.03 -6.17 -41.43
CA GLY A 343 -17.10 -5.06 -41.19
C GLY A 343 -17.81 -3.86 -40.60
N THR A 344 -17.08 -2.75 -40.47
CA THR A 344 -17.61 -1.47 -40.01
C THR A 344 -17.27 -0.37 -40.99
N ILE A 345 -18.17 0.62 -41.13
CA ILE A 345 -17.97 1.80 -41.98
C ILE A 345 -18.04 3.02 -41.08
N THR A 346 -17.02 3.86 -41.12
CA THR A 346 -16.95 5.15 -40.43
C THR A 346 -17.06 6.32 -41.42
N LEU A 347 -17.22 7.55 -40.90
CA LEU A 347 -17.16 8.76 -41.71
C LEU A 347 -15.84 8.92 -42.46
N SER A 348 -14.75 8.40 -41.88
CA SER A 348 -13.44 8.45 -42.53
C SER A 348 -13.35 7.59 -43.77
N ASP A 349 -13.99 6.41 -43.76
CA ASP A 349 -13.97 5.46 -44.86
C ASP A 349 -14.79 5.98 -46.05
N LEU A 350 -15.78 6.82 -45.77
CA LEU A 350 -16.56 7.51 -46.81
C LEU A 350 -15.91 8.79 -47.33
N SER A 351 -14.84 9.30 -46.73
CA SER A 351 -14.31 10.64 -47.02
C SER A 351 -13.91 10.84 -48.48
N GLU A 352 -13.40 9.80 -49.15
CA GLU A 352 -12.97 9.85 -50.57
C GLU A 352 -14.16 9.85 -51.55
N ILE A 353 -15.28 9.23 -51.16
CA ILE A 353 -16.46 9.07 -52.03
C ILE A 353 -17.68 9.84 -51.50
N ALA A 354 -17.49 10.67 -50.46
CA ALA A 354 -18.59 11.36 -49.76
C ALA A 354 -19.42 12.25 -50.66
N PHE A 355 -18.83 12.87 -51.68
CA PHE A 355 -19.44 13.83 -52.58
C PHE A 355 -19.49 13.36 -54.04
N ASP A 356 -19.01 12.15 -54.34
CA ASP A 356 -18.99 11.57 -55.67
C ASP A 356 -20.26 10.72 -55.88
N HIS A 357 -21.20 11.26 -56.65
CA HIS A 357 -22.48 10.59 -56.96
C HIS A 357 -22.37 9.60 -58.12
N ASP A 358 -21.29 9.62 -58.88
CA ASP A 358 -21.12 8.71 -60.01
C ASP A 358 -20.82 7.29 -59.55
N VAL A 359 -20.32 7.13 -58.35
CA VAL A 359 -20.02 5.80 -57.74
C VAL A 359 -21.21 5.17 -56.99
N ASP A 360 -22.34 5.90 -56.81
CA ASP A 360 -23.48 5.44 -55.98
C ASP A 360 -24.08 4.10 -56.46
N ASN A 361 -23.95 3.78 -57.74
CA ASN A 361 -24.45 2.55 -58.36
C ASN A 361 -23.36 1.48 -58.61
N LEU A 362 -22.10 1.80 -58.33
CA LEU A 362 -20.94 0.92 -58.62
C LEU A 362 -20.38 0.26 -57.39
N ILE A 363 -20.56 0.84 -56.22
CA ILE A 363 -19.98 0.44 -54.94
C ILE A 363 -21.09 0.15 -53.93
N ASN A 364 -20.91 -0.91 -53.13
CA ASN A 364 -21.82 -1.27 -52.06
C ASN A 364 -21.13 -1.23 -50.68
N ALA A 365 -21.90 -1.45 -49.61
CA ALA A 365 -21.39 -1.39 -48.26
C ALA A 365 -20.25 -2.39 -47.99
N GLY A 366 -20.24 -3.54 -48.68
CA GLY A 366 -19.20 -4.55 -48.56
C GLY A 366 -17.87 -4.17 -49.21
N ASP A 367 -17.90 -3.21 -50.15
CA ASP A 367 -16.68 -2.73 -50.80
C ASP A 367 -15.98 -1.61 -49.99
N ILE A 368 -16.72 -1.00 -49.04
CA ILE A 368 -16.24 0.11 -48.21
C ILE A 368 -15.79 -0.40 -46.83
N ALA A 369 -16.38 -1.51 -46.33
CA ALA A 369 -16.22 -2.04 -44.97
C ALA A 369 -14.89 -2.78 -44.70
#